data_83b6c622f8bd32328407aa82eec98e21
#
_entry.id   83b6c622f8bd32328407aa82eec98e21
#
_cell.length_a   1.000
_cell.length_b   1.000
_cell.length_c   1.000
_cell.angle_alpha   90.00
_cell.angle_beta   90.00
_cell.angle_gamma   90.00
#
_symmetry.space_group_name_H-M   'P 1'
#
loop_
_entity.id
_entity.type
_entity.pdbx_description
1 polymer ?
#
loop_
_entity_poly.entity_id
_entity_poly.type
_entity_poly.pdbx_seq_one_letter_code
_entity_poly.pdbx_strand_id
1 'polypeptide(L)'
;MSHIDKIDRRDFLRLTGLGASGLMLTAALPSFAAGHQLDDETNPFSPNVFLSIDTNGDITIVASRSEMGQGIRTSLPQVLADELEADWGRVTIVQATADKKYGIQNTDGSISIRDFYTPMREAGATARMMLEQAAADSWQVPVSECRAELHKVVHQGGDRSLAFGELASLAAKQKVPNTADLRLKSPDQFRYIGRAMPGTDLNDICCGKAEFGIDVQLPGMLYASIVRSPVLGGSFISVDDSAALQVKGVKKVVRIPGVPG
;
A
#
# COMPACT_ATOMS: atom_id res chain seq x y z
N MET A 1 22.90 -11.78 2.59
CA MET A 1 21.95 -12.46 1.71
C MET A 1 20.62 -12.45 2.44
N SER A 2 19.83 -11.41 2.27
CA SER A 2 18.47 -11.35 2.80
C SER A 2 17.56 -11.92 1.72
N HIS A 3 16.92 -13.04 2.02
CA HIS A 3 15.82 -13.56 1.22
C HIS A 3 14.69 -12.53 1.25
N ILE A 4 14.36 -11.95 0.12
CA ILE A 4 13.03 -11.37 -0.07
C ILE A 4 12.09 -12.57 -0.18
N ASP A 5 11.60 -13.04 0.97
CA ASP A 5 10.53 -14.02 0.99
C ASP A 5 9.33 -13.39 0.30
N LYS A 6 8.83 -14.05 -0.73
CA LYS A 6 7.56 -13.72 -1.35
C LYS A 6 6.50 -13.82 -0.26
N ILE A 7 6.14 -12.68 0.33
CA ILE A 7 5.02 -12.62 1.25
C ILE A 7 3.77 -12.88 0.42
N ASP A 8 3.32 -14.13 0.40
CA ASP A 8 2.03 -14.47 -0.19
C ASP A 8 0.90 -14.00 0.75
N ARG A 9 -0.34 -14.02 0.28
CA ARG A 9 -1.52 -13.65 1.07
C ARG A 9 -1.57 -14.39 2.41
N ARG A 10 -1.07 -15.60 2.45
CA ARG A 10 -1.06 -16.46 3.63
C ARG A 10 0.06 -16.07 4.59
N ASP A 11 1.20 -15.64 4.06
CA ASP A 11 2.35 -15.18 4.84
C ASP A 11 2.13 -13.75 5.35
N PHE A 12 1.48 -12.88 4.58
CA PHE A 12 0.99 -11.58 5.06
C PHE A 12 -0.04 -11.77 6.19
N LEU A 13 -1.01 -12.67 6.00
CA LEU A 13 -1.99 -13.01 7.03
C LEU A 13 -1.36 -13.72 8.24
N ARG A 14 -0.24 -14.44 8.06
CA ARG A 14 0.51 -15.04 9.17
C ARG A 14 1.38 -14.03 9.90
N LEU A 15 2.05 -13.11 9.19
CA LEU A 15 2.81 -12.01 9.81
C LEU A 15 1.90 -11.06 10.60
N THR A 16 0.69 -10.82 10.11
CA THR A 16 -0.32 -10.03 10.80
C THR A 16 -1.21 -10.86 11.74
N GLY A 17 -1.28 -12.16 11.59
CA GLY A 17 -2.16 -13.08 12.33
C GLY A 17 -1.48 -13.95 13.38
N LEU A 18 -0.15 -13.96 13.51
CA LEU A 18 0.56 -14.70 14.57
C LEU A 18 0.50 -14.01 15.94
N GLY A 19 -0.05 -12.81 16.00
CA GLY A 19 -0.46 -12.17 17.25
C GLY A 19 -1.96 -11.98 17.27
N ALA A 20 -2.74 -13.07 17.33
CA ALA A 20 -4.22 -13.05 17.40
C ALA A 20 -4.83 -11.67 17.69
N SER A 21 -5.58 -11.13 16.74
CA SER A 21 -6.52 -10.02 16.93
C SER A 21 -6.06 -8.59 16.61
N GLY A 22 -5.35 -8.35 15.50
CA GLY A 22 -5.15 -6.98 14.98
C GLY A 22 -6.33 -6.48 14.13
N LEU A 23 -6.52 -5.18 14.03
CA LEU A 23 -7.45 -4.54 13.10
C LEU A 23 -6.91 -4.63 11.67
N MET A 24 -7.56 -5.38 10.82
CA MET A 24 -7.31 -5.37 9.39
C MET A 24 -8.49 -4.71 8.69
N LEU A 25 -8.26 -3.51 8.18
CA LEU A 25 -9.27 -2.76 7.44
C LEU A 25 -9.20 -3.09 5.97
N THR A 26 -10.23 -3.72 5.49
CA THR A 26 -10.56 -3.78 4.08
C THR A 26 -11.42 -2.57 3.75
N ALA A 27 -10.80 -1.45 3.42
CA ALA A 27 -11.55 -0.33 2.88
C ALA A 27 -12.03 -0.67 1.48
N ALA A 28 -13.33 -0.70 1.26
CA ALA A 28 -13.89 -0.64 -0.08
C ALA A 28 -13.64 0.77 -0.60
N LEU A 29 -12.54 0.96 -1.33
CA LEU A 29 -12.36 2.21 -2.05
C LEU A 29 -13.46 2.31 -3.11
N PRO A 30 -14.12 3.47 -3.23
CA PRO A 30 -15.06 3.69 -4.32
C PRO A 30 -14.34 3.41 -5.64
N SER A 31 -15.01 2.70 -6.52
CA SER A 31 -14.47 2.22 -7.78
C SER A 31 -13.70 3.30 -8.52
N PHE A 32 -12.39 3.15 -8.62
CA PHE A 32 -11.57 3.86 -9.61
C PHE A 32 -11.85 3.37 -11.04
N ALA A 33 -13.08 2.91 -11.28
CA ALA A 33 -13.54 2.35 -12.55
C ALA A 33 -13.99 3.41 -13.57
N ALA A 34 -13.54 4.65 -13.44
CA ALA A 34 -13.78 5.63 -14.47
C ALA A 34 -12.51 5.86 -15.29
N GLY A 35 -12.11 4.88 -16.09
CA GLY A 35 -11.05 5.14 -17.07
C GLY A 35 -10.41 3.96 -17.78
N HIS A 36 -10.44 2.76 -17.24
CA HIS A 36 -9.97 1.57 -17.98
C HIS A 36 -10.81 0.38 -17.55
N GLN A 37 -11.83 0.06 -18.35
CA GLN A 37 -12.48 -1.24 -18.29
C GLN A 37 -11.46 -2.31 -18.66
N LEU A 38 -11.09 -3.10 -17.67
CA LEU A 38 -10.70 -4.48 -17.92
C LEU A 38 -11.96 -5.29 -17.64
N ASP A 39 -12.62 -5.71 -18.71
CA ASP A 39 -13.78 -6.58 -18.66
C ASP A 39 -13.39 -7.92 -18.05
N ASP A 40 -13.64 -8.07 -16.77
CA ASP A 40 -13.74 -9.37 -16.13
C ASP A 40 -14.97 -9.34 -15.19
N GLU A 41 -16.10 -9.78 -15.73
CA GLU A 41 -17.41 -9.80 -15.07
C GLU A 41 -17.51 -10.79 -13.90
N THR A 42 -16.45 -11.47 -13.50
CA THR A 42 -16.55 -12.60 -12.56
C THR A 42 -15.91 -12.36 -11.19
N ASN A 43 -15.36 -11.17 -10.91
CA ASN A 43 -14.76 -10.93 -9.59
C ASN A 43 -15.17 -9.57 -9.04
N PRO A 44 -16.12 -9.50 -8.09
CA PRO A 44 -16.37 -8.26 -7.39
C PRO A 44 -15.05 -7.82 -6.75
N PHE A 45 -14.62 -6.62 -7.10
CA PHE A 45 -13.40 -5.95 -6.66
C PHE A 45 -13.23 -6.15 -5.14
N SER A 46 -12.28 -6.99 -4.76
CA SER A 46 -11.96 -7.24 -3.36
C SER A 46 -11.27 -5.99 -2.82
N PRO A 47 -11.79 -5.34 -1.79
CA PRO A 47 -11.24 -4.08 -1.30
C PRO A 47 -9.79 -4.26 -0.87
N ASN A 48 -8.94 -3.32 -1.24
CA ASN A 48 -7.52 -3.37 -0.96
C ASN A 48 -7.24 -3.12 0.51
N VAL A 49 -6.40 -3.98 1.11
CA VAL A 49 -5.91 -3.80 2.47
C VAL A 49 -4.65 -2.95 2.41
N PHE A 50 -4.76 -1.68 2.73
CA PHE A 50 -3.61 -0.78 2.80
C PHE A 50 -3.08 -0.59 4.21
N LEU A 51 -3.80 -1.06 5.22
CA LEU A 51 -3.52 -0.77 6.62
C LEU A 51 -3.77 -1.99 7.49
N SER A 52 -2.86 -2.26 8.40
CA SER A 52 -3.11 -3.13 9.56
C SER A 52 -2.55 -2.49 10.83
N ILE A 53 -3.20 -2.75 11.96
CA ILE A 53 -2.77 -2.36 13.30
C ILE A 53 -2.76 -3.62 14.15
N ASP A 54 -1.64 -3.95 14.73
CA ASP A 54 -1.52 -5.12 15.61
C ASP A 54 -1.92 -4.79 17.06
N THR A 55 -1.91 -5.80 17.91
CA THR A 55 -2.27 -5.64 19.34
C THR A 55 -1.20 -4.91 20.16
N ASN A 56 0.01 -4.75 19.64
CA ASN A 56 1.02 -3.90 20.24
C ASN A 56 0.84 -2.43 19.84
N GLY A 57 0.01 -2.20 18.81
CA GLY A 57 -0.25 -0.90 18.22
C GLY A 57 0.66 -0.58 17.03
N ASP A 58 1.57 -1.47 16.62
CA ASP A 58 2.40 -1.21 15.46
C ASP A 58 1.55 -1.22 14.19
N ILE A 59 1.81 -0.26 13.32
CA ILE A 59 1.03 -0.02 12.11
C ILE A 59 1.83 -0.44 10.90
N THR A 60 1.24 -1.27 10.03
CA THR A 60 1.80 -1.56 8.72
C THR A 60 0.95 -0.89 7.65
N ILE A 61 1.58 -0.08 6.79
CA ILE A 61 0.95 0.55 5.63
C ILE A 61 1.55 -0.03 4.35
N VAL A 62 0.69 -0.49 3.46
CA VAL A 62 1.12 -1.03 2.16
C VAL A 62 1.20 0.10 1.14
N ALA A 63 2.41 0.40 0.69
CA ALA A 63 2.65 1.35 -0.39
C ALA A 63 2.37 0.66 -1.74
N SER A 64 1.27 1.03 -2.39
CA SER A 64 0.82 0.40 -3.63
C SER A 64 1.44 0.99 -4.89
N ARG A 65 2.04 2.19 -4.81
CA ARG A 65 2.65 2.88 -5.94
C ARG A 65 4.15 2.66 -5.96
N SER A 66 4.71 2.51 -7.16
CA SER A 66 6.14 2.23 -7.32
C SER A 66 6.97 3.48 -7.03
N GLU A 67 7.99 3.31 -6.19
CA GLU A 67 9.02 4.32 -5.94
C GLU A 67 10.04 4.30 -7.09
N MET A 68 10.39 5.48 -7.57
CA MET A 68 11.44 5.67 -8.58
C MET A 68 12.28 6.94 -8.31
N GLY A 69 12.35 7.33 -7.04
CA GLY A 69 13.11 8.48 -6.56
C GLY A 69 12.28 9.74 -6.32
N GLN A 70 10.95 9.68 -6.52
CA GLN A 70 10.04 10.81 -6.36
C GLN A 70 9.38 10.90 -4.98
N GLY A 71 9.60 9.92 -4.08
CA GLY A 71 9.15 9.94 -2.70
C GLY A 71 7.73 9.42 -2.46
N ILE A 72 7.12 8.73 -3.43
CA ILE A 72 5.73 8.24 -3.29
C ILE A 72 5.59 7.17 -2.22
N ARG A 73 6.63 6.36 -1.99
CA ARG A 73 6.67 5.34 -0.96
C ARG A 73 6.57 5.91 0.45
N THR A 74 6.94 7.19 0.62
CA THR A 74 6.77 7.93 1.87
C THR A 74 5.47 8.74 1.87
N SER A 75 5.19 9.44 0.77
CA SER A 75 4.14 10.46 0.71
C SER A 75 2.73 9.90 0.85
N LEU A 76 2.39 8.78 0.22
CA LEU A 76 1.06 8.18 0.34
C LEU A 76 0.81 7.57 1.72
N PRO A 77 1.73 6.77 2.29
CA PRO A 77 1.61 6.35 3.69
C PRO A 77 1.50 7.51 4.69
N GLN A 78 2.21 8.61 4.45
CA GLN A 78 2.11 9.82 5.26
C GLN A 78 0.69 10.40 5.30
N VAL A 79 0.00 10.41 4.15
CA VAL A 79 -1.39 10.86 4.05
C VAL A 79 -2.33 10.00 4.89
N LEU A 80 -2.19 8.68 4.80
CA LEU A 80 -3.00 7.74 5.57
C LEU A 80 -2.70 7.86 7.07
N ALA A 81 -1.43 7.90 7.45
CA ALA A 81 -0.99 8.01 8.83
C ALA A 81 -1.47 9.31 9.49
N ASP A 82 -1.52 10.41 8.74
CA ASP A 82 -2.06 11.69 9.22
C ASP A 82 -3.54 11.57 9.59
N GLU A 83 -4.36 11.07 8.66
CA GLU A 83 -5.80 10.92 8.91
C GLU A 83 -6.12 9.93 10.02
N LEU A 84 -5.29 8.91 10.19
CA LEU A 84 -5.41 7.91 11.25
C LEU A 84 -5.01 8.46 12.63
N GLU A 85 -4.29 9.57 12.72
CA GLU A 85 -3.62 10.04 13.93
C GLU A 85 -2.52 9.07 14.42
N ALA A 86 -1.85 8.40 13.50
CA ALA A 86 -0.76 7.48 13.81
C ALA A 86 0.48 8.20 14.37
N ASP A 87 1.20 7.56 15.26
CA ASP A 87 2.59 7.92 15.52
C ASP A 87 3.47 7.38 14.40
N TRP A 88 4.11 8.27 13.62
CA TRP A 88 4.96 7.88 12.50
C TRP A 88 6.12 6.96 12.91
N GLY A 89 6.61 7.10 14.13
CA GLY A 89 7.66 6.23 14.67
C GLY A 89 7.23 4.77 14.84
N ARG A 90 5.93 4.49 14.77
CA ARG A 90 5.33 3.16 14.86
C ARG A 90 4.73 2.68 13.55
N VAL A 91 5.04 3.37 12.45
CA VAL A 91 4.58 2.99 11.10
C VAL A 91 5.68 2.25 10.36
N THR A 92 5.39 1.04 9.94
CA THR A 92 6.21 0.26 9.00
C THR A 92 5.58 0.32 7.61
N ILE A 93 6.38 0.65 6.61
CA ILE A 93 5.92 0.71 5.23
C ILE A 93 6.43 -0.50 4.47
N VAL A 94 5.51 -1.23 3.84
CA VAL A 94 5.81 -2.36 2.96
C VAL A 94 5.41 -2.05 1.54
N GLN A 95 6.27 -2.40 0.59
CA GLN A 95 5.94 -2.27 -0.83
C GLN A 95 4.93 -3.35 -1.22
N ALA A 96 3.86 -2.96 -1.90
CA ALA A 96 2.92 -3.90 -2.46
C ALA A 96 3.60 -4.81 -3.49
N THR A 97 3.21 -6.08 -3.48
CA THR A 97 3.54 -7.00 -4.57
C THR A 97 2.75 -6.65 -5.82
N ALA A 98 3.18 -7.14 -7.00
CA ALA A 98 2.45 -6.95 -8.26
C ALA A 98 1.16 -7.80 -8.26
N ASP A 99 0.15 -7.34 -7.51
CA ASP A 99 -1.13 -8.03 -7.33
C ASP A 99 -2.27 -7.05 -7.68
N LYS A 100 -3.22 -7.52 -8.48
CA LYS A 100 -4.41 -6.76 -8.92
C LYS A 100 -5.24 -6.19 -7.76
N LYS A 101 -5.18 -6.79 -6.57
CA LYS A 101 -5.90 -6.30 -5.37
C LYS A 101 -5.51 -4.89 -4.95
N TYR A 102 -4.33 -4.41 -5.35
CA TYR A 102 -3.86 -3.05 -5.06
C TYR A 102 -4.26 -2.02 -6.14
N GLY A 103 -5.02 -2.45 -7.16
CA GLY A 103 -5.41 -1.59 -8.27
C GLY A 103 -4.22 -1.20 -9.16
N ILE A 104 -4.26 -0.01 -9.71
CA ILE A 104 -3.22 0.51 -10.59
C ILE A 104 -1.97 0.84 -9.77
N GLN A 105 -0.89 0.09 -9.99
CA GLN A 105 0.40 0.28 -9.31
C GLN A 105 1.43 1.05 -10.15
N ASN A 106 1.05 1.46 -11.37
CA ASN A 106 1.90 2.20 -12.28
C ASN A 106 2.17 3.62 -11.78
N THR A 107 3.42 4.07 -11.84
CA THR A 107 3.82 5.43 -11.48
C THR A 107 4.18 6.20 -12.74
N ASP A 108 3.25 7.05 -13.19
CA ASP A 108 3.40 7.93 -14.34
C ASP A 108 2.45 9.13 -14.22
N GLY A 109 2.51 10.09 -15.14
CA GLY A 109 1.53 11.15 -15.32
C GLY A 109 1.11 11.93 -14.06
N SER A 110 1.90 11.90 -12.99
CA SER A 110 1.58 12.48 -11.68
C SER A 110 0.31 11.91 -11.02
N ILE A 111 -0.13 10.72 -11.46
CA ILE A 111 -1.39 10.12 -10.99
C ILE A 111 -1.30 9.58 -9.56
N SER A 112 -0.11 9.29 -9.05
CA SER A 112 0.04 8.64 -7.75
C SER A 112 -0.56 9.45 -6.60
N ILE A 113 -0.27 10.75 -6.51
CA ILE A 113 -0.92 11.62 -5.50
C ILE A 113 -2.31 12.05 -5.98
N ARG A 114 -2.45 12.47 -7.26
CA ARG A 114 -3.72 12.98 -7.77
C ARG A 114 -4.87 12.00 -7.54
N ASP A 115 -4.66 10.72 -7.81
CA ASP A 115 -5.72 9.72 -7.80
C ASP A 115 -5.80 8.97 -6.47
N PHE A 116 -4.73 8.95 -5.64
CA PHE A 116 -4.69 8.19 -4.39
C PHE A 116 -4.71 9.05 -3.12
N TYR A 117 -4.62 10.37 -3.23
CA TYR A 117 -4.65 11.27 -2.07
C TYR A 117 -5.95 11.11 -1.27
N THR A 118 -7.10 11.27 -1.92
CA THR A 118 -8.40 11.12 -1.26
C THR A 118 -8.64 9.72 -0.73
N PRO A 119 -8.41 8.64 -1.51
CA PRO A 119 -8.54 7.28 -1.00
C PRO A 119 -7.67 6.95 0.22
N MET A 120 -6.44 7.45 0.28
CA MET A 120 -5.59 7.24 1.44
C MET A 120 -6.08 8.02 2.66
N ARG A 121 -6.62 9.21 2.47
CA ARG A 121 -7.31 9.94 3.53
C ARG A 121 -8.53 9.19 4.04
N GLU A 122 -9.37 8.71 3.14
CA GLU A 122 -10.57 7.94 3.47
C GLU A 122 -10.22 6.65 4.22
N ALA A 123 -9.17 5.94 3.82
CA ALA A 123 -8.70 4.75 4.51
C ALA A 123 -8.23 5.06 5.94
N GLY A 124 -7.47 6.13 6.14
CA GLY A 124 -7.03 6.58 7.46
C GLY A 124 -8.19 7.02 8.35
N ALA A 125 -9.12 7.82 7.81
CA ALA A 125 -10.30 8.30 8.52
C ALA A 125 -11.25 7.14 8.92
N THR A 126 -11.43 6.15 8.02
CA THR A 126 -12.20 4.95 8.31
C THR A 126 -11.66 4.23 9.54
N ALA A 127 -10.35 3.96 9.57
CA ALA A 127 -9.71 3.31 10.69
C ALA A 127 -9.83 4.13 11.98
N ARG A 128 -9.59 5.42 11.90
CA ARG A 128 -9.75 6.34 13.04
C ARG A 128 -11.14 6.27 13.62
N MET A 129 -12.19 6.38 12.79
CA MET A 129 -13.56 6.33 13.26
C MET A 129 -13.94 4.99 13.88
N MET A 130 -13.41 3.88 13.37
CA MET A 130 -13.64 2.56 13.97
C MET A 130 -12.93 2.41 15.31
N LEU A 131 -11.75 2.97 15.49
CA LEU A 131 -11.05 3.03 16.78
C LEU A 131 -11.80 3.91 17.79
N GLU A 132 -12.28 5.08 17.35
CA GLU A 132 -13.09 5.97 18.19
C GLU A 132 -14.39 5.29 18.64
N GLN A 133 -15.06 4.56 17.74
CA GLN A 133 -16.26 3.80 18.09
C GLN A 133 -15.96 2.67 19.07
N ALA A 134 -14.87 1.94 18.87
CA ALA A 134 -14.47 0.87 19.78
C ALA A 134 -14.17 1.39 21.20
N ALA A 135 -13.54 2.57 21.30
CA ALA A 135 -13.32 3.22 22.58
C ALA A 135 -14.62 3.69 23.23
N ALA A 136 -15.53 4.27 22.45
CA ALA A 136 -16.85 4.71 22.91
C ALA A 136 -17.66 3.54 23.51
N ASP A 137 -17.68 2.40 22.81
CA ASP A 137 -18.35 1.18 23.27
C ASP A 137 -17.69 0.64 24.55
N SER A 138 -16.36 0.65 24.63
CA SER A 138 -15.63 0.18 25.82
C SER A 138 -15.89 1.05 27.04
N TRP A 139 -16.07 2.35 26.84
CA TRP A 139 -16.32 3.30 27.93
C TRP A 139 -17.80 3.55 28.19
N GLN A 140 -18.69 3.04 27.34
CA GLN A 140 -20.13 3.28 27.36
C GLN A 140 -20.48 4.78 27.32
N VAL A 141 -19.85 5.50 26.40
CA VAL A 141 -20.05 6.94 26.17
C VAL A 141 -20.40 7.21 24.71
N PRO A 142 -20.98 8.35 24.41
CA PRO A 142 -21.18 8.77 23.00
C PRO A 142 -19.85 8.85 22.24
N VAL A 143 -19.82 8.40 20.99
CA VAL A 143 -18.61 8.49 20.15
C VAL A 143 -18.15 9.94 19.92
N SER A 144 -19.05 10.91 20.03
CA SER A 144 -18.72 12.34 19.96
C SER A 144 -17.80 12.82 21.09
N GLU A 145 -17.70 12.07 22.18
CA GLU A 145 -16.77 12.34 23.29
C GLU A 145 -15.44 11.63 23.14
N CYS A 146 -15.26 10.83 22.08
CA CYS A 146 -14.05 10.08 21.79
C CYS A 146 -13.30 10.72 20.62
N ARG A 147 -11.99 10.92 20.78
CA ARG A 147 -11.13 11.51 19.76
C ARG A 147 -9.81 10.75 19.66
N ALA A 148 -9.45 10.34 18.46
CA ALA A 148 -8.12 9.83 18.21
C ALA A 148 -7.11 10.98 18.23
N GLU A 149 -5.99 10.77 18.92
CA GLU A 149 -4.92 11.73 19.05
C GLU A 149 -3.60 10.99 19.29
N LEU A 150 -2.65 11.18 18.40
CA LEU A 150 -1.31 10.63 18.47
C LEU A 150 -1.28 9.18 18.99
N HIS A 151 -1.82 8.27 18.17
CA HIS A 151 -1.76 6.82 18.38
C HIS A 151 -2.60 6.24 19.53
N LYS A 152 -3.51 7.01 20.06
CA LYS A 152 -4.48 6.62 21.09
C LYS A 152 -5.83 7.29 20.86
N VAL A 153 -6.88 6.75 21.48
CA VAL A 153 -8.16 7.45 21.60
C VAL A 153 -8.28 8.02 23.00
N VAL A 154 -8.66 9.27 23.09
CA VAL A 154 -8.87 9.99 24.36
C VAL A 154 -10.34 10.31 24.55
N HIS A 155 -10.81 10.27 25.80
CA HIS A 155 -12.14 10.71 26.19
C HIS A 155 -12.11 12.21 26.53
N GLN A 156 -12.83 13.01 25.80
CA GLN A 156 -12.83 14.48 25.97
C GLN A 156 -13.46 14.96 27.29
N GLY A 157 -14.28 14.12 27.92
CA GLY A 157 -14.94 14.40 29.20
C GLY A 157 -14.17 13.91 30.44
N GLY A 158 -12.93 13.44 30.31
CA GLY A 158 -12.13 12.89 31.41
C GLY A 158 -10.73 12.47 31.00
N ASP A 159 -10.00 11.86 31.94
CA ASP A 159 -8.59 11.48 31.75
C ASP A 159 -8.39 10.08 31.13
N ARG A 160 -9.45 9.45 30.60
CA ARG A 160 -9.36 8.11 30.03
C ARG A 160 -8.72 8.15 28.63
N SER A 161 -7.82 7.20 28.37
CA SER A 161 -7.30 6.96 27.04
C SER A 161 -7.05 5.46 26.83
N LEU A 162 -7.12 5.00 25.58
CA LEU A 162 -6.75 3.65 25.13
C LEU A 162 -5.84 3.76 23.91
N ALA A 163 -4.75 3.02 23.93
CA ALA A 163 -3.85 2.94 22.79
C ALA A 163 -4.50 2.19 21.61
N PHE A 164 -4.04 2.44 20.39
CA PHE A 164 -4.58 1.76 19.21
C PHE A 164 -4.46 0.24 19.30
N GLY A 165 -3.38 -0.28 19.87
CA GLY A 165 -3.20 -1.72 20.07
C GLY A 165 -4.25 -2.34 20.98
N GLU A 166 -4.63 -1.64 22.06
CA GLU A 166 -5.67 -2.10 22.99
C GLU A 166 -7.05 -2.14 22.30
N LEU A 167 -7.27 -1.24 21.36
CA LEU A 167 -8.52 -1.11 20.62
C LEU A 167 -8.58 -1.96 19.34
N ALA A 168 -7.46 -2.43 18.82
CA ALA A 168 -7.37 -3.07 17.50
C ALA A 168 -8.38 -4.21 17.31
N SER A 169 -8.47 -5.12 18.30
CA SER A 169 -9.40 -6.27 18.26
C SER A 169 -10.88 -5.87 18.36
N LEU A 170 -11.17 -4.80 19.08
CA LEU A 170 -12.54 -4.28 19.23
C LEU A 170 -12.93 -3.48 18.00
N ALA A 171 -12.03 -2.68 17.46
CA ALA A 171 -12.24 -1.92 16.24
C ALA A 171 -12.48 -2.83 15.02
N ALA A 172 -11.81 -4.00 14.95
CA ALA A 172 -12.04 -4.98 13.89
C ALA A 172 -13.49 -5.52 13.85
N LYS A 173 -14.23 -5.41 14.93
CA LYS A 173 -15.64 -5.84 15.04
C LYS A 173 -16.62 -4.72 14.71
N GLN A 174 -16.14 -3.49 14.59
CA GLN A 174 -16.99 -2.35 14.28
C GLN A 174 -17.48 -2.37 12.83
N LYS A 175 -18.66 -1.81 12.62
CA LYS A 175 -19.16 -1.60 11.26
C LYS A 175 -18.28 -0.57 10.55
N VAL A 176 -17.85 -0.90 9.34
CA VAL A 176 -17.13 0.04 8.49
C VAL A 176 -18.07 1.20 8.14
N PRO A 177 -17.69 2.47 8.42
CA PRO A 177 -18.51 3.63 8.07
C PRO A 177 -18.64 3.77 6.55
N ASN A 178 -19.77 4.35 6.09
CA ASN A 178 -19.90 4.68 4.68
C ASN A 178 -18.96 5.85 4.34
N THR A 179 -18.51 5.90 3.09
CA THR A 179 -17.63 6.99 2.62
C THR A 179 -18.25 8.39 2.83
N ALA A 180 -19.56 8.51 2.64
CA ALA A 180 -20.28 9.77 2.86
C ALA A 180 -20.29 10.26 4.33
N ASP A 181 -20.10 9.35 5.27
CA ASP A 181 -20.11 9.63 6.71
C ASP A 181 -18.70 9.91 7.26
N LEU A 182 -17.65 9.80 6.43
CA LEU A 182 -16.29 9.99 6.87
C LEU A 182 -15.98 11.43 7.24
N ARG A 183 -15.38 11.60 8.41
CA ARG A 183 -14.91 12.89 8.92
C ARG A 183 -13.44 13.06 8.60
N LEU A 184 -13.13 13.66 7.47
CA LEU A 184 -11.75 13.98 7.11
C LEU A 184 -11.23 15.18 7.91
N LYS A 185 -9.94 15.18 8.23
CA LYS A 185 -9.26 16.31 8.89
C LYS A 185 -9.27 17.53 7.98
N SER A 186 -9.42 18.70 8.55
CA SER A 186 -9.17 19.96 7.85
C SER A 186 -7.66 20.27 7.78
N PRO A 187 -7.19 21.12 6.86
CA PRO A 187 -5.76 21.38 6.68
C PRO A 187 -5.03 21.87 7.93
N ASP A 188 -5.72 22.60 8.82
CA ASP A 188 -5.19 23.07 10.10
C ASP A 188 -4.95 21.95 11.12
N GLN A 189 -5.56 20.78 10.91
CA GLN A 189 -5.41 19.58 11.75
C GLN A 189 -4.30 18.66 11.26
N PHE A 190 -3.68 18.95 10.10
CA PHE A 190 -2.64 18.09 9.56
C PHE A 190 -1.37 18.12 10.41
N ARG A 191 -0.90 16.93 10.73
CA ARG A 191 0.34 16.71 11.48
C ARG A 191 1.53 16.46 10.56
N TYR A 192 1.33 15.66 9.53
CA TYR A 192 2.36 15.21 8.60
C TYR A 192 2.17 15.77 7.19
N ILE A 193 0.95 15.89 6.71
CA ILE A 193 0.66 16.45 5.38
C ILE A 193 1.15 17.89 5.33
N GLY A 194 1.93 18.21 4.28
CA GLY A 194 2.55 19.52 4.12
C GLY A 194 3.79 19.75 4.98
N ARG A 195 4.29 18.73 5.68
CA ARG A 195 5.54 18.79 6.43
C ARG A 195 6.64 17.98 5.72
N ALA A 196 7.87 18.42 5.89
CA ALA A 196 9.02 17.66 5.40
C ALA A 196 9.18 16.39 6.24
N MET A 197 9.10 15.23 5.58
CA MET A 197 9.33 13.93 6.18
C MET A 197 10.52 13.28 5.50
N PRO A 198 11.45 12.66 6.26
CA PRO A 198 12.52 11.86 5.66
C PRO A 198 11.94 10.73 4.82
N GLY A 199 12.54 10.46 3.67
CA GLY A 199 12.19 9.27 2.87
C GLY A 199 12.41 7.99 3.67
N THR A 200 11.46 7.07 3.62
CA THR A 200 11.50 5.82 4.42
C THR A 200 12.68 4.93 4.08
N ASP A 201 13.14 4.95 2.85
CA ASP A 201 14.29 4.19 2.32
C ASP A 201 15.57 5.03 2.17
N LEU A 202 15.54 6.28 2.61
CA LEU A 202 16.68 7.18 2.45
C LEU A 202 17.97 6.64 3.07
N ASN A 203 17.89 6.04 4.26
CA ASN A 203 19.06 5.48 4.91
C ASN A 203 19.67 4.33 4.09
N ASP A 204 18.85 3.43 3.59
CA ASP A 204 19.32 2.28 2.79
C ASP A 204 19.88 2.73 1.44
N ILE A 205 19.28 3.75 0.83
CA ILE A 205 19.81 4.38 -0.39
C ILE A 205 21.18 4.99 -0.12
N CYS A 206 21.33 5.81 0.93
CA CYS A 206 22.58 6.49 1.26
C CYS A 206 23.70 5.53 1.69
N CYS A 207 23.36 4.40 2.29
CA CYS A 207 24.31 3.39 2.74
C CYS A 207 24.57 2.28 1.70
N GLY A 208 23.98 2.35 0.51
CA GLY A 208 24.12 1.35 -0.54
C GLY A 208 23.47 0.00 -0.19
N LYS A 209 22.48 -0.02 0.68
CA LYS A 209 21.71 -1.22 1.07
C LYS A 209 20.40 -1.36 0.32
N ALA A 210 19.95 -0.30 -0.35
CA ALA A 210 18.73 -0.34 -1.13
C ALA A 210 18.89 -1.30 -2.31
N GLU A 211 17.93 -2.20 -2.48
CA GLU A 211 17.84 -3.14 -3.60
C GLU A 211 16.84 -2.61 -4.63
N PHE A 212 17.27 -2.48 -5.87
CA PHE A 212 16.45 -2.06 -6.99
C PHE A 212 16.18 -3.25 -7.92
N GLY A 213 15.25 -3.09 -8.86
CA GLY A 213 14.90 -4.17 -9.79
C GLY A 213 16.08 -4.74 -10.58
N ILE A 214 17.10 -3.91 -10.85
CA ILE A 214 18.32 -4.35 -11.54
C ILE A 214 19.23 -5.21 -10.65
N ASP A 215 19.12 -5.10 -9.33
CA ASP A 215 19.95 -5.80 -8.36
C ASP A 215 19.37 -7.18 -8.00
N VAL A 216 18.13 -7.45 -8.39
CA VAL A 216 17.45 -8.72 -8.07
C VAL A 216 18.18 -9.88 -8.72
N GLN A 217 18.56 -10.87 -7.92
CA GLN A 217 19.20 -12.10 -8.36
C GLN A 217 18.47 -13.31 -7.81
N LEU A 218 18.04 -14.21 -8.70
CA LEU A 218 17.37 -15.46 -8.35
C LEU A 218 18.23 -16.66 -8.76
N PRO A 219 18.19 -17.77 -8.04
CA PRO A 219 18.86 -19.00 -8.46
C PRO A 219 18.43 -19.42 -9.87
N GLY A 220 19.39 -19.59 -10.78
CA GLY A 220 19.10 -19.95 -12.18
C GLY A 220 18.52 -18.84 -13.05
N MET A 221 18.55 -17.60 -12.59
CA MET A 221 18.06 -16.43 -13.34
C MET A 221 18.80 -16.29 -14.67
N LEU A 222 18.05 -16.01 -15.72
CA LEU A 222 18.60 -15.66 -17.03
C LEU A 222 18.33 -14.17 -17.31
N TYR A 223 19.26 -13.55 -18.01
CA TYR A 223 19.12 -12.19 -18.49
C TYR A 223 18.61 -12.19 -19.92
N ALA A 224 17.75 -11.27 -20.26
CA ALA A 224 17.21 -11.13 -21.61
C ALA A 224 17.38 -9.71 -22.14
N SER A 225 17.69 -9.62 -23.42
CA SER A 225 17.66 -8.35 -24.16
C SER A 225 16.48 -8.38 -25.16
N ILE A 226 15.73 -7.29 -25.23
CA ILE A 226 14.55 -7.20 -26.08
C ILE A 226 14.89 -6.36 -27.31
N VAL A 227 14.61 -6.92 -28.48
CA VAL A 227 14.59 -6.17 -29.74
C VAL A 227 13.15 -5.88 -30.10
N ARG A 228 12.85 -4.61 -30.31
CA ARG A 228 11.49 -4.12 -30.64
C ARG A 228 11.42 -3.60 -32.04
N SER A 229 10.22 -3.60 -32.64
CA SER A 229 9.98 -2.88 -33.88
C SER A 229 10.34 -1.40 -33.70
N PRO A 230 11.04 -0.76 -34.70
CA PRO A 230 11.32 0.66 -34.66
C PRO A 230 10.08 1.55 -34.91
N VAL A 231 8.97 0.95 -35.33
CA VAL A 231 7.73 1.65 -35.57
C VAL A 231 6.59 1.11 -34.74
N LEU A 232 5.70 2.00 -34.27
CA LEU A 232 4.51 1.62 -33.53
C LEU A 232 3.60 0.73 -34.40
N GLY A 233 3.08 -0.35 -33.80
CA GLY A 233 2.23 -1.30 -34.54
C GLY A 233 2.96 -2.19 -35.54
N GLY A 234 4.29 -2.08 -35.63
CA GLY A 234 5.10 -2.92 -36.49
C GLY A 234 5.18 -4.36 -35.96
N SER A 235 5.26 -5.32 -36.89
CA SER A 235 5.49 -6.72 -36.62
C SER A 235 6.74 -7.20 -37.35
N PHE A 236 7.37 -8.24 -36.83
CA PHE A 236 8.49 -8.88 -37.53
C PHE A 236 7.97 -9.94 -38.49
N ILE A 237 8.59 -10.01 -39.68
CA ILE A 237 8.24 -10.99 -40.72
C ILE A 237 9.03 -12.28 -40.46
N SER A 238 10.32 -12.15 -40.20
CA SER A 238 11.21 -13.27 -39.92
C SER A 238 12.30 -12.85 -38.95
N VAL A 239 12.91 -13.83 -38.28
CA VAL A 239 14.06 -13.66 -37.41
C VAL A 239 15.10 -14.69 -37.80
N ASP A 240 16.30 -14.23 -38.12
CA ASP A 240 17.50 -15.08 -38.20
C ASP A 240 18.26 -14.92 -36.89
N ASP A 241 18.23 -15.94 -36.05
CA ASP A 241 18.88 -16.00 -34.75
C ASP A 241 20.18 -16.82 -34.76
N SER A 242 20.62 -17.31 -35.92
CA SER A 242 21.75 -18.21 -36.06
C SER A 242 23.03 -17.64 -35.46
N ALA A 243 23.35 -16.37 -35.74
CA ALA A 243 24.53 -15.71 -35.20
C ALA A 243 24.44 -15.49 -33.69
N ALA A 244 23.25 -15.16 -33.18
CA ALA A 244 23.02 -14.97 -31.74
C ALA A 244 23.22 -16.28 -30.96
N LEU A 245 22.73 -17.38 -31.48
CA LEU A 245 22.86 -18.71 -30.84
C LEU A 245 24.31 -19.23 -30.80
N GLN A 246 25.20 -18.71 -31.65
CA GLN A 246 26.64 -19.03 -31.61
C GLN A 246 27.38 -18.31 -30.50
N VAL A 247 26.82 -17.25 -29.92
CA VAL A 247 27.46 -16.50 -28.85
C VAL A 247 27.44 -17.30 -27.57
N LYS A 248 28.64 -17.51 -26.98
CA LYS A 248 28.82 -18.24 -25.74
C LYS A 248 27.95 -17.63 -24.62
N GLY A 249 27.08 -18.41 -24.04
CA GLY A 249 26.19 -17.98 -22.95
C GLY A 249 24.74 -17.72 -23.38
N VAL A 250 24.48 -17.49 -24.67
CA VAL A 250 23.10 -17.41 -25.16
C VAL A 250 22.43 -18.77 -25.03
N LYS A 251 21.26 -18.80 -24.43
CA LYS A 251 20.50 -20.03 -24.20
C LYS A 251 19.43 -20.26 -25.26
N LYS A 252 18.72 -19.18 -25.64
CA LYS A 252 17.64 -19.25 -26.64
C LYS A 252 17.25 -17.85 -27.09
N VAL A 253 16.63 -17.77 -28.27
CA VAL A 253 15.88 -16.63 -28.73
C VAL A 253 14.38 -16.97 -28.61
N VAL A 254 13.61 -16.04 -28.07
CA VAL A 254 12.17 -16.23 -27.80
C VAL A 254 11.37 -15.15 -28.50
N ARG A 255 10.38 -15.55 -29.25
CA ARG A 255 9.38 -14.62 -29.79
C ARG A 255 8.35 -14.33 -28.72
N ILE A 256 8.17 -13.06 -28.39
CA ILE A 256 7.14 -12.63 -27.45
C ILE A 256 5.93 -12.20 -28.30
N PRO A 257 4.74 -12.80 -28.12
CA PRO A 257 3.54 -12.32 -28.81
C PRO A 257 3.32 -10.86 -28.46
N GLY A 258 2.99 -10.04 -29.45
CA GLY A 258 2.70 -8.63 -29.25
C GLY A 258 1.54 -8.48 -28.26
N VAL A 259 1.63 -7.46 -27.42
CA VAL A 259 0.46 -7.04 -26.62
C VAL A 259 -0.45 -6.34 -27.60
N PRO A 260 -1.74 -6.72 -27.75
CA PRO A 260 -2.69 -5.96 -28.51
C PRO A 260 -2.73 -4.51 -27.99
N GLY A 261 -2.52 -3.55 -28.85
CA GLY A 261 -2.58 -2.12 -28.51
C GLY A 261 -4.01 -1.63 -28.34
#